data_cb5396f90aaf1e721354f0011a4e1ad7
#
_entry.id   cb5396f90aaf1e721354f0011a4e1ad7
#
_cell.length_a   1.000
_cell.length_b   1.000
_cell.length_c   1.000
_cell.angle_alpha   90.00
_cell.angle_beta   90.00
_cell.angle_gamma   90.00
#
_symmetry.space_group_name_H-M   'P 1'
#
loop_
_entity.id
_entity.type
_entity.pdbx_description
1 polymer ?
#
loop_
_entity_poly.entity_id
_entity_poly.type
_entity_poly.pdbx_seq_one_letter_code
_entity_poly.pdbx_strand_id
1 'polypeptide(L)'
;MKTNGIRACKLRRDRRGVSAAISTVILTSAVVVMLLVTVVFANNFLNARMAENEFGAMKQFMQTVGLQIDDIAWTIGRTQTIRYATRFGHLDFESLTLNYTVYVNDSPVANFSTGVLLFSMPIDKYNVGNNYHERILPSSNRVFLQKGTTAPVNHV
;
A
#
# COMPACT_ATOMS: atom_id res chain seq x y z
N MET A 1 -26.32 -17.53 88.76
CA MET A 1 -25.78 -16.48 87.87
C MET A 1 -25.19 -17.19 86.66
N LYS A 2 -25.85 -17.12 85.50
CA LYS A 2 -25.39 -17.77 84.28
C LYS A 2 -24.61 -16.77 83.44
N THR A 3 -23.30 -16.96 83.30
CA THR A 3 -22.45 -16.15 82.41
C THR A 3 -22.63 -16.59 80.96
N ASN A 4 -23.25 -15.74 80.17
CA ASN A 4 -23.36 -15.92 78.73
C ASN A 4 -21.97 -15.73 78.07
N GLY A 5 -21.35 -16.86 77.65
CA GLY A 5 -20.14 -16.81 76.85
C GLY A 5 -20.46 -16.28 75.43
N ILE A 6 -19.98 -15.11 75.12
CA ILE A 6 -20.01 -14.52 73.78
C ILE A 6 -19.10 -15.37 72.87
N ARG A 7 -19.71 -16.16 72.03
CA ARG A 7 -18.95 -16.93 70.98
C ARG A 7 -18.39 -15.88 69.99
N ALA A 8 -17.13 -15.58 70.11
CA ALA A 8 -16.41 -14.83 69.10
C ALA A 8 -16.50 -15.60 67.77
N CYS A 9 -17.32 -15.09 66.88
CA CYS A 9 -17.37 -15.59 65.52
C CYS A 9 -16.04 -15.30 64.85
N LYS A 10 -15.19 -16.29 64.78
CA LYS A 10 -13.87 -16.21 64.12
C LYS A 10 -14.13 -16.07 62.62
N LEU A 11 -14.22 -14.85 62.13
CA LEU A 11 -14.25 -14.55 60.70
C LEU A 11 -12.99 -15.18 60.09
N ARG A 12 -13.10 -16.37 59.62
CA ARG A 12 -12.08 -17.02 58.82
C ARG A 12 -11.95 -16.22 57.57
N ARG A 13 -10.92 -15.41 57.52
CA ARG A 13 -10.52 -14.58 56.38
C ARG A 13 -10.41 -15.50 55.16
N ASP A 14 -11.47 -15.49 54.31
CA ASP A 14 -11.58 -16.37 53.17
C ASP A 14 -10.59 -15.94 52.08
N ARG A 15 -9.36 -16.41 52.20
CA ARG A 15 -8.27 -16.11 51.25
C ARG A 15 -8.54 -16.71 49.88
N ARG A 16 -9.48 -17.64 49.77
CA ARG A 16 -9.80 -18.27 48.49
C ARG A 16 -10.60 -17.34 47.56
N GLY A 17 -11.48 -16.51 48.09
CA GLY A 17 -12.25 -15.56 47.32
C GLY A 17 -11.39 -14.43 46.74
N VAL A 18 -10.39 -13.93 47.50
CA VAL A 18 -9.46 -12.89 47.02
C VAL A 18 -8.57 -13.44 45.93
N SER A 19 -8.09 -14.67 46.02
CA SER A 19 -7.25 -15.30 45.01
C SER A 19 -8.01 -15.48 43.68
N ALA A 20 -9.27 -15.90 43.73
CA ALA A 20 -10.10 -16.06 42.53
C ALA A 20 -10.36 -14.69 41.85
N ALA A 21 -10.64 -13.66 42.60
CA ALA A 21 -10.89 -12.31 42.05
C ALA A 21 -9.61 -11.74 41.38
N ILE A 22 -8.44 -11.91 41.98
CA ILE A 22 -7.18 -11.45 41.38
C ILE A 22 -6.88 -12.25 40.11
N SER A 23 -7.09 -13.56 40.12
CA SER A 23 -6.88 -14.41 38.95
C SER A 23 -7.76 -14.02 37.77
N THR A 24 -9.03 -13.72 37.99
CA THR A 24 -9.93 -13.26 36.92
C THR A 24 -9.51 -11.89 36.35
N VAL A 25 -9.08 -10.95 37.18
CA VAL A 25 -8.58 -9.65 36.72
C VAL A 25 -7.31 -9.81 35.86
N ILE A 26 -6.37 -10.64 36.28
CA ILE A 26 -5.16 -10.90 35.51
C ILE A 26 -5.51 -11.56 34.16
N LEU A 27 -6.40 -12.53 34.16
CA LEU A 27 -6.80 -13.23 32.95
C LEU A 27 -7.53 -12.31 31.97
N THR A 28 -8.47 -11.49 32.45
CA THR A 28 -9.18 -10.54 31.59
C THR A 28 -8.25 -9.47 31.04
N SER A 29 -7.31 -8.95 31.84
CA SER A 29 -6.33 -7.97 31.35
C SER A 29 -5.40 -8.58 30.29
N ALA A 30 -4.97 -9.82 30.48
CA ALA A 30 -4.14 -10.53 29.48
C ALA A 30 -4.91 -10.72 28.15
N VAL A 31 -6.18 -11.11 28.21
CA VAL A 31 -7.02 -11.26 27.02
C VAL A 31 -7.21 -9.92 26.31
N VAL A 32 -7.46 -8.84 27.04
CA VAL A 32 -7.60 -7.49 26.45
C VAL A 32 -6.32 -7.05 25.75
N VAL A 33 -5.16 -7.26 26.36
CA VAL A 33 -3.86 -6.93 25.74
C VAL A 33 -3.65 -7.75 24.47
N MET A 34 -3.93 -9.05 24.49
CA MET A 34 -3.83 -9.90 23.29
C MET A 34 -4.75 -9.43 22.17
N LEU A 35 -5.98 -9.04 22.50
CA LEU A 35 -6.92 -8.50 21.50
C LEU A 35 -6.41 -7.21 20.86
N LEU A 36 -5.88 -6.29 21.65
CA LEU A 36 -5.32 -5.03 21.15
C LEU A 36 -4.14 -5.30 20.20
N VAL A 37 -3.21 -6.16 20.60
CA VAL A 37 -2.07 -6.54 19.76
C VAL A 37 -2.57 -7.19 18.45
N THR A 38 -3.53 -8.07 18.54
CA THR A 38 -4.11 -8.74 17.35
C THR A 38 -4.76 -7.76 16.39
N VAL A 39 -5.51 -6.77 16.90
CA VAL A 39 -6.16 -5.73 16.07
C VAL A 39 -5.12 -4.87 15.36
N VAL A 40 -4.06 -4.45 16.05
CA VAL A 40 -2.98 -3.66 15.45
C VAL A 40 -2.26 -4.47 14.36
N PHE A 41 -1.93 -5.72 14.64
CA PHE A 41 -1.30 -6.60 13.67
C PHE A 41 -2.19 -6.84 12.44
N ALA A 42 -3.48 -7.12 12.66
CA ALA A 42 -4.44 -7.34 11.59
C ALA A 42 -4.57 -6.10 10.68
N ASN A 43 -4.63 -4.90 11.27
CA ASN A 43 -4.68 -3.65 10.51
C ASN A 43 -3.44 -3.46 9.63
N ASN A 44 -2.25 -3.68 10.18
CA ASN A 44 -1.01 -3.56 9.42
C ASN A 44 -0.93 -4.57 8.27
N PHE A 45 -1.33 -5.81 8.54
CA PHE A 45 -1.38 -6.86 7.53
C PHE A 45 -2.37 -6.54 6.40
N LEU A 46 -3.58 -6.08 6.74
CA LEU A 46 -4.60 -5.69 5.77
C LEU A 46 -4.13 -4.52 4.91
N ASN A 47 -3.49 -3.51 5.50
CA ASN A 47 -2.96 -2.37 4.75
C ASN A 47 -1.87 -2.80 3.76
N ALA A 48 -0.98 -3.70 4.17
CA ALA A 48 0.05 -4.24 3.28
C ALA A 48 -0.57 -5.02 2.10
N ARG A 49 -1.57 -5.86 2.36
CA ARG A 49 -2.29 -6.59 1.31
C ARG A 49 -3.08 -5.68 0.38
N MET A 50 -3.69 -4.62 0.91
CA MET A 50 -4.38 -3.64 0.07
C MET A 50 -3.40 -2.88 -0.83
N ALA A 51 -2.22 -2.51 -0.34
CA ALA A 51 -1.20 -1.85 -1.15
C ALA A 51 -0.67 -2.76 -2.27
N GLU A 52 -0.40 -4.04 -1.97
CA GLU A 52 0.00 -5.04 -2.96
C GLU A 52 -1.07 -5.20 -4.07
N ASN A 53 -2.34 -5.31 -3.68
CA ASN A 53 -3.44 -5.43 -4.62
C ASN A 53 -3.62 -4.16 -5.46
N GLU A 54 -3.47 -2.98 -4.86
CA GLU A 54 -3.52 -1.70 -5.56
C GLU A 54 -2.42 -1.61 -6.62
N PHE A 55 -1.20 -2.00 -6.27
CA PHE A 55 -0.08 -2.01 -7.22
C PHE A 55 -0.34 -2.96 -8.40
N GLY A 56 -0.87 -4.17 -8.14
CA GLY A 56 -1.28 -5.11 -9.18
C GLY A 56 -2.42 -4.59 -10.06
N ALA A 57 -3.43 -3.96 -9.45
CA ALA A 57 -4.54 -3.35 -10.18
C ALA A 57 -4.08 -2.19 -11.07
N MET A 58 -3.11 -1.40 -10.59
CA MET A 58 -2.55 -0.31 -11.39
C MET A 58 -1.76 -0.79 -12.60
N LYS A 59 -1.06 -1.91 -12.50
CA LYS A 59 -0.44 -2.53 -13.69
C LYS A 59 -1.48 -2.85 -14.77
N GLN A 60 -2.59 -3.47 -14.39
CA GLN A 60 -3.67 -3.79 -15.34
C GLN A 60 -4.33 -2.51 -15.89
N PHE A 61 -4.51 -1.50 -15.03
CA PHE A 61 -5.02 -0.21 -15.44
C PHE A 61 -4.11 0.45 -16.49
N MET A 62 -2.80 0.49 -16.27
CA MET A 62 -1.82 1.05 -17.20
C MET A 62 -1.82 0.32 -18.55
N GLN A 63 -1.96 -1.00 -18.56
CA GLN A 63 -2.13 -1.78 -19.80
C GLN A 63 -3.41 -1.36 -20.54
N THR A 64 -4.52 -1.20 -19.83
CA THR A 64 -5.79 -0.77 -20.41
C THR A 64 -5.69 0.66 -20.97
N VAL A 65 -5.04 1.57 -20.22
CA VAL A 65 -4.78 2.95 -20.67
C VAL A 65 -3.99 2.94 -21.97
N GLY A 66 -2.94 2.12 -22.05
CA GLY A 66 -2.13 2.03 -23.26
C GLY A 66 -2.93 1.56 -24.48
N LEU A 67 -3.78 0.55 -24.32
CA LEU A 67 -4.67 0.09 -25.41
C LEU A 67 -5.68 1.19 -25.82
N GLN A 68 -6.17 1.94 -24.87
CA GLN A 68 -7.11 3.03 -25.16
C GLN A 68 -6.43 4.22 -25.85
N ILE A 69 -5.19 4.53 -25.47
CA ILE A 69 -4.37 5.55 -26.17
C ILE A 69 -4.13 5.13 -27.62
N ASP A 70 -3.80 3.86 -27.86
CA ASP A 70 -3.62 3.34 -29.20
C ASP A 70 -4.90 3.46 -30.04
N ASP A 71 -6.06 3.11 -29.47
CA ASP A 71 -7.36 3.26 -30.15
C ASP A 71 -7.70 4.73 -30.49
N ILE A 72 -7.37 5.67 -29.61
CA ILE A 72 -7.58 7.10 -29.83
C ILE A 72 -6.62 7.65 -30.89
N ALA A 73 -5.38 7.19 -30.90
CA ALA A 73 -4.34 7.69 -31.80
C ALA A 73 -4.73 7.55 -33.28
N TRP A 74 -5.52 6.55 -33.63
CA TRP A 74 -6.01 6.30 -34.99
C TRP A 74 -7.30 7.05 -35.34
N THR A 75 -7.94 7.72 -34.38
CA THR A 75 -9.24 8.38 -34.61
C THR A 75 -9.15 9.88 -34.27
N ILE A 76 -9.05 10.72 -35.27
CA ILE A 76 -8.94 12.18 -35.10
C ILE A 76 -10.18 12.74 -34.41
N GLY A 77 -9.97 13.52 -33.35
CA GLY A 77 -11.03 14.18 -32.60
C GLY A 77 -11.74 13.33 -31.54
N ARG A 78 -11.32 12.09 -31.34
CA ARG A 78 -11.85 11.24 -30.26
C ARG A 78 -11.22 11.62 -28.92
N THR A 79 -12.07 11.78 -27.92
CA THR A 79 -11.66 12.01 -26.53
C THR A 79 -12.14 10.86 -25.66
N GLN A 80 -11.29 10.38 -24.77
CA GLN A 80 -11.67 9.33 -23.83
C GLN A 80 -11.28 9.76 -22.42
N THR A 81 -12.18 9.53 -21.48
CA THR A 81 -11.95 9.83 -20.07
C THR A 81 -11.83 8.52 -19.30
N ILE A 82 -10.72 8.35 -18.62
CA ILE A 82 -10.45 7.18 -17.78
C ILE A 82 -10.43 7.64 -16.33
N ARG A 83 -11.14 6.89 -15.49
CA ARG A 83 -11.14 7.14 -14.05
C ARG A 83 -10.32 6.06 -13.36
N TYR A 84 -9.47 6.48 -12.44
CA TYR A 84 -8.73 5.59 -11.57
C TYR A 84 -9.00 5.95 -10.10
N ALA A 85 -8.90 4.97 -9.22
CA ALA A 85 -8.99 5.18 -7.79
C ALA A 85 -7.74 4.58 -7.16
N THR A 86 -6.99 5.40 -6.43
CA THR A 86 -5.83 4.99 -5.65
C THR A 86 -6.05 5.38 -4.19
N ARG A 87 -5.49 4.60 -3.29
CA ARG A 87 -5.51 4.88 -1.86
C ARG A 87 -4.13 5.26 -1.34
N PHE A 88 -3.10 4.62 -1.82
CA PHE A 88 -1.73 4.76 -1.34
C PHE A 88 -0.79 5.37 -2.36
N GLY A 89 -1.02 5.10 -3.64
CA GLY A 89 -0.20 5.62 -4.71
C GLY A 89 -0.78 6.87 -5.38
N HIS A 90 -0.04 7.43 -6.30
CA HIS A 90 -0.46 8.54 -7.15
C HIS A 90 0.01 8.32 -8.59
N LEU A 91 -0.74 8.91 -9.51
CA LEU A 91 -0.47 8.84 -10.93
C LEU A 91 -0.02 10.22 -11.42
N ASP A 92 1.18 10.27 -11.98
CA ASP A 92 1.78 11.50 -12.51
C ASP A 92 1.99 11.39 -14.01
N PHE A 93 1.82 12.51 -14.68
CA PHE A 93 2.19 12.64 -16.08
C PHE A 93 3.40 13.57 -16.19
N GLU A 94 4.58 13.00 -16.49
CA GLU A 94 5.78 13.75 -16.76
C GLU A 94 5.85 14.10 -18.25
N SER A 95 5.60 15.36 -18.57
CA SER A 95 5.71 15.86 -19.93
C SER A 95 7.18 16.04 -20.34
N LEU A 96 7.48 15.86 -21.62
CA LEU A 96 8.81 16.12 -22.19
C LEU A 96 9.96 15.23 -21.67
N THR A 97 9.62 14.09 -21.11
CA THR A 97 10.63 13.15 -20.56
C THR A 97 11.33 12.36 -21.67
N LEU A 98 10.62 12.05 -22.75
CA LEU A 98 11.16 11.30 -23.88
C LEU A 98 11.29 12.18 -25.12
N ASN A 99 12.51 12.24 -25.66
CA ASN A 99 12.82 12.93 -26.90
C ASN A 99 13.13 11.93 -27.99
N TYR A 100 12.37 11.96 -29.07
CA TYR A 100 12.58 11.13 -30.24
C TYR A 100 13.15 11.96 -31.37
N THR A 101 14.28 11.52 -31.91
CA THR A 101 14.86 12.10 -33.11
C THR A 101 14.85 11.04 -34.21
N VAL A 102 14.19 11.35 -35.31
CA VAL A 102 14.12 10.47 -36.47
C VAL A 102 15.24 10.85 -37.44
N TYR A 103 16.08 9.89 -37.78
CA TYR A 103 17.15 10.06 -38.74
C TYR A 103 16.83 9.32 -40.03
N VAL A 104 17.08 9.97 -41.16
CA VAL A 104 17.04 9.35 -42.48
C VAL A 104 18.36 9.64 -43.17
N ASN A 105 19.09 8.60 -43.56
CA ASN A 105 20.45 8.70 -44.13
C ASN A 105 21.39 9.59 -43.26
N ASP A 106 21.42 9.30 -41.95
CA ASP A 106 22.20 10.04 -40.93
C ASP A 106 21.86 11.51 -40.76
N SER A 107 20.84 12.01 -41.45
CA SER A 107 20.32 13.36 -41.26
C SER A 107 19.07 13.37 -40.37
N PRO A 108 19.02 14.21 -39.34
CA PRO A 108 17.83 14.31 -38.50
C PRO A 108 16.70 14.99 -39.29
N VAL A 109 15.58 14.27 -39.44
CA VAL A 109 14.43 14.75 -40.21
C VAL A 109 13.33 15.31 -39.33
N ALA A 110 13.16 14.71 -38.14
CA ALA A 110 12.12 15.14 -37.21
C ALA A 110 12.59 14.96 -35.76
N ASN A 111 12.17 15.86 -34.90
CA ASN A 111 12.38 15.77 -33.46
C ASN A 111 11.05 16.08 -32.77
N PHE A 112 10.63 15.18 -31.88
CA PHE A 112 9.42 15.36 -31.08
C PHE A 112 9.63 14.85 -29.66
N SER A 113 8.99 15.51 -28.72
CA SER A 113 9.02 15.15 -27.31
C SER A 113 7.66 14.59 -26.88
N THR A 114 7.70 13.58 -26.03
CA THR A 114 6.48 13.03 -25.45
C THR A 114 6.64 12.83 -23.93
N GLY A 115 5.52 12.70 -23.25
CA GLY A 115 5.49 12.46 -21.81
C GLY A 115 5.40 10.98 -21.47
N VAL A 116 5.63 10.70 -20.20
CA VAL A 116 5.50 9.39 -19.59
C VAL A 116 4.43 9.44 -18.50
N LEU A 117 3.58 8.46 -18.46
CA LEU A 117 2.63 8.26 -17.37
C LEU A 117 3.29 7.35 -16.34
N LEU A 118 3.41 7.84 -15.12
CA LEU A 118 4.08 7.17 -14.01
C LEU A 118 3.09 6.94 -12.87
N PHE A 119 3.06 5.72 -12.35
CA PHE A 119 2.42 5.44 -11.09
C PHE A 119 3.47 5.25 -10.01
N SER A 120 3.35 6.02 -8.95
CA SER A 120 4.29 6.02 -7.82
C SER A 120 3.60 5.56 -6.56
N MET A 121 4.21 4.59 -5.86
CA MET A 121 3.72 4.09 -4.59
C MET A 121 4.82 4.18 -3.53
N PRO A 122 4.54 4.73 -2.33
CA PRO A 122 5.51 4.83 -1.25
C PRO A 122 6.00 3.45 -0.77
N ILE A 123 7.30 3.34 -0.50
CA ILE A 123 7.94 2.08 -0.06
C ILE A 123 7.42 1.61 1.31
N ASP A 124 7.01 2.53 2.17
CA ASP A 124 6.43 2.21 3.48
C ASP A 124 5.08 1.46 3.39
N LYS A 125 4.39 1.55 2.26
CA LYS A 125 3.13 0.84 1.99
C LYS A 125 3.35 -0.49 1.28
N TYR A 126 4.19 -0.49 0.25
CA TYR A 126 4.53 -1.69 -0.51
C TYR A 126 6.00 -1.66 -0.94
N ASN A 127 6.79 -2.57 -0.41
CA ASN A 127 8.23 -2.62 -0.66
C ASN A 127 8.55 -3.75 -1.64
N VAL A 128 8.86 -3.38 -2.87
CA VAL A 128 9.40 -4.30 -3.90
C VAL A 128 10.93 -4.17 -4.00
N GLY A 129 11.49 -3.10 -3.44
CA GLY A 129 12.92 -2.79 -3.49
C GLY A 129 13.16 -1.30 -3.69
N ASN A 130 14.33 -0.83 -3.32
CA ASN A 130 14.72 0.55 -3.55
C ASN A 130 14.89 0.81 -5.05
N ASN A 131 14.30 1.90 -5.54
CA ASN A 131 14.36 2.29 -6.97
C ASN A 131 13.81 1.20 -7.91
N TYR A 132 12.77 0.50 -7.49
CA TYR A 132 12.08 -0.42 -8.37
C TYR A 132 11.32 0.36 -9.45
N HIS A 133 11.62 0.03 -10.70
CA HIS A 133 10.93 0.57 -11.87
C HIS A 133 10.51 -0.59 -12.75
N GLU A 134 9.23 -0.66 -13.04
CA GLU A 134 8.70 -1.64 -13.96
C GLU A 134 8.03 -0.92 -15.13
N ARG A 135 8.46 -1.23 -16.32
CA ARG A 135 7.86 -0.69 -17.53
C ARG A 135 6.71 -1.59 -17.97
N ILE A 136 5.54 -0.99 -18.10
CA ILE A 136 4.34 -1.70 -18.57
C ILE A 136 4.23 -1.60 -20.09
N LEU A 137 4.38 -0.40 -20.64
CA LEU A 137 4.29 -0.11 -22.07
C LEU A 137 5.35 0.92 -22.48
N PRO A 138 5.90 0.82 -23.70
CA PRO A 138 5.78 -0.27 -24.67
C PRO A 138 6.48 -1.54 -24.18
N SER A 139 5.98 -2.71 -24.55
CA SER A 139 6.51 -4.01 -24.13
C SER A 139 7.86 -4.38 -24.76
N SER A 140 8.33 -3.62 -25.76
CA SER A 140 9.61 -3.88 -26.41
C SER A 140 10.80 -3.52 -25.54
N ASN A 141 11.86 -4.34 -25.58
CA ASN A 141 13.12 -4.19 -24.81
C ASN A 141 14.00 -2.98 -25.23
N ARG A 142 13.41 -1.90 -25.68
CA ARG A 142 14.21 -0.72 -26.03
C ARG A 142 14.62 0.04 -24.79
N VAL A 143 15.86 0.46 -24.78
CA VAL A 143 16.56 1.09 -23.67
C VAL A 143 15.74 2.26 -23.13
N PHE A 144 15.22 2.09 -21.91
CA PHE A 144 14.80 3.24 -21.10
C PHE A 144 16.01 3.73 -20.33
N LEU A 145 16.34 5.01 -20.50
CA LEU A 145 17.25 5.67 -19.58
C LEU A 145 16.49 5.84 -18.25
N GLN A 146 16.67 4.88 -17.36
CA GLN A 146 16.22 5.05 -15.98
C GLN A 146 17.07 6.15 -15.34
N LYS A 147 16.48 7.30 -15.15
CA LYS A 147 17.06 8.30 -14.29
C LYS A 147 16.86 7.76 -12.87
N GLY A 148 17.93 7.26 -12.25
CA GLY A 148 17.90 6.76 -10.90
C GLY A 148 17.37 7.86 -9.97
N THR A 149 16.15 7.72 -9.49
CA THR A 149 15.61 8.58 -8.46
C THR A 149 15.99 7.99 -7.12
N THR A 150 16.57 8.77 -6.26
CA THR A 150 16.82 8.41 -4.86
C THR A 150 15.56 8.54 -4.00
N ALA A 151 14.43 8.81 -4.62
CA ALA A 151 13.17 8.94 -3.91
C ALA A 151 12.67 7.56 -3.37
N PRO A 152 12.14 7.50 -2.15
CA PRO A 152 11.66 6.26 -1.54
C PRO A 152 10.28 5.86 -2.07
N VAL A 153 10.14 5.70 -3.38
CA VAL A 153 8.91 5.34 -4.08
C VAL A 153 9.17 4.22 -5.08
N ASN A 154 8.17 3.38 -5.29
CA ASN A 154 8.14 2.41 -6.38
C ASN A 154 7.36 3.02 -7.55
N HIS A 155 7.90 2.91 -8.75
CA HIS A 155 7.29 3.41 -9.98
C HIS A 155 6.84 2.24 -10.87
N VAL A 156 5.73 2.41 -11.55
CA VAL A 156 5.18 1.49 -12.56
C VAL A 156 4.83 2.25 -13.81
#